data_6a09c0262c2b9666cbd477cda7e796c7
#
_entry.id   6a09c0262c2b9666cbd477cda7e796c7
#
_cell.length_a   1.000
_cell.length_b   1.000
_cell.length_c   1.000
_cell.angle_alpha   90.00
_cell.angle_beta   90.00
_cell.angle_gamma   90.00
#
_symmetry.space_group_name_H-M   'P 1'
#
loop_
_entity.id
_entity.type
_entity.pdbx_description
1 polymer ?
#
loop_
_entity_poly.entity_id
_entity_poly.type
_entity_poly.pdbx_seq_one_letter_code
_entity_poly.pdbx_strand_id
1 'polypeptide(L)'
;DSDAWFLNHPDPPQYMRNALYLKSGTKNFMEVAQLYGVSKTDWTWSVNFGDLDNDGWEDLFVTNGMSRDWLNSDLRAKAPSKDGWDRYYDFWYAQKPLLQTNRVFQNQAGLKMQESGAEWGLGSNSVSFGSVLSDLNGDGNLDVVVNNFGGPPSLFENTGTTGHRIVVKLVGTE
;
A
#
# COMPACT_ATOMS: atom_id res chain seq x y z
N ASP A 1 23.05 -21.30 -7.48
CA ASP A 1 22.85 -20.01 -6.80
C ASP A 1 21.62 -19.33 -7.38
N SER A 2 20.49 -19.47 -6.67
CA SER A 2 19.18 -18.95 -7.11
C SER A 2 19.11 -17.41 -7.13
N ASP A 3 20.07 -16.75 -6.52
CA ASP A 3 20.09 -15.30 -6.37
C ASP A 3 21.00 -14.59 -7.41
N ALA A 4 21.63 -15.36 -8.31
CA ALA A 4 22.47 -14.78 -9.35
C ALA A 4 21.73 -13.87 -10.34
N TRP A 5 20.40 -14.01 -10.43
CA TRP A 5 19.60 -13.14 -11.29
C TRP A 5 19.55 -11.67 -10.79
N PHE A 6 19.72 -11.43 -9.48
CA PHE A 6 19.84 -10.08 -8.93
C PHE A 6 21.18 -9.41 -9.32
N LEU A 7 22.19 -10.20 -9.61
CA LEU A 7 23.51 -9.71 -9.99
C LEU A 7 23.65 -9.50 -11.50
N ASN A 8 22.79 -10.13 -12.30
CA ASN A 8 22.67 -9.86 -13.71
C ASN A 8 21.79 -8.64 -13.89
N HIS A 9 22.36 -7.52 -14.29
CA HIS A 9 21.60 -6.31 -14.58
C HIS A 9 20.63 -6.57 -15.75
N PRO A 10 19.32 -6.75 -15.50
CA PRO A 10 18.37 -6.92 -16.59
C PRO A 10 18.32 -5.64 -17.44
N ASP A 11 18.08 -5.80 -18.72
CA ASP A 11 17.83 -4.68 -19.62
C ASP A 11 16.35 -4.71 -20.05
N PRO A 12 15.52 -3.77 -19.64
CA PRO A 12 15.81 -2.62 -18.77
C PRO A 12 16.07 -3.01 -17.29
N PRO A 13 16.87 -2.20 -16.55
CA PRO A 13 17.20 -2.51 -15.18
C PRO A 13 15.97 -2.51 -14.26
N GLN A 14 15.88 -3.52 -13.38
CA GLN A 14 14.83 -3.59 -12.36
C GLN A 14 15.35 -3.05 -11.03
N TYR A 15 14.54 -2.19 -10.41
CA TYR A 15 14.85 -1.62 -9.11
C TYR A 15 13.85 -2.10 -8.06
N MET A 16 14.35 -2.50 -6.88
CA MET A 16 13.53 -2.90 -5.72
C MET A 16 12.98 -1.65 -5.02
N ARG A 17 12.11 -0.93 -5.70
CA ARG A 17 11.44 0.26 -5.19
C ARG A 17 10.09 0.47 -5.85
N ASN A 18 9.21 1.22 -5.19
CA ASN A 18 7.99 1.69 -5.81
C ASN A 18 8.28 2.70 -6.91
N ALA A 19 7.38 2.76 -7.88
CA ALA A 19 7.39 3.76 -8.93
C ALA A 19 6.09 4.56 -8.88
N LEU A 20 6.20 5.87 -9.01
CA LEU A 20 5.08 6.79 -9.17
C LEU A 20 5.30 7.59 -10.46
N TYR A 21 4.35 7.49 -11.37
CA TYR A 21 4.43 8.16 -12.66
C TYR A 21 3.47 9.34 -12.72
N LEU A 22 4.04 10.52 -12.90
CA LEU A 22 3.29 11.78 -13.09
C LEU A 22 3.24 12.16 -14.56
N LYS A 23 2.03 12.48 -15.06
CA LYS A 23 1.83 13.04 -16.39
C LYS A 23 2.03 14.55 -16.37
N SER A 24 3.10 15.03 -16.99
CA SER A 24 3.53 16.44 -16.96
C SER A 24 2.93 17.32 -18.06
N GLY A 25 1.75 16.95 -18.59
CA GLY A 25 1.15 17.69 -19.74
C GLY A 25 1.80 17.40 -21.10
N THR A 26 2.89 16.63 -21.12
CA THR A 26 3.54 16.13 -22.34
C THR A 26 3.02 14.73 -22.69
N LYS A 27 3.54 14.11 -23.77
CA LYS A 27 3.24 12.72 -24.11
C LYS A 27 3.92 11.71 -23.16
N ASN A 28 4.89 12.15 -22.37
CA ASN A 28 5.71 11.31 -21.52
C ASN A 28 5.27 11.41 -20.05
N PHE A 29 5.45 10.32 -19.31
CA PHE A 29 5.35 10.28 -17.87
C PHE A 29 6.74 10.44 -17.24
N MET A 30 6.80 11.10 -16.09
CA MET A 30 8.00 11.21 -15.28
C MET A 30 7.88 10.31 -14.05
N GLU A 31 8.92 9.53 -13.77
CA GLU A 31 8.99 8.75 -12.54
C GLU A 31 9.43 9.68 -11.39
N VAL A 32 8.58 9.82 -10.38
CA VAL A 32 8.72 10.81 -9.31
C VAL A 32 8.65 10.22 -7.90
N ALA A 33 8.66 8.89 -7.73
CA ALA A 33 8.48 8.27 -6.43
C ALA A 33 9.53 8.72 -5.39
N GLN A 34 10.78 8.92 -5.80
CA GLN A 34 11.82 9.44 -4.90
C GLN A 34 11.59 10.91 -4.53
N LEU A 35 11.20 11.73 -5.51
CA LEU A 35 10.89 13.14 -5.30
C LEU A 35 9.73 13.34 -4.32
N TYR A 36 8.71 12.47 -4.44
CA TYR A 36 7.51 12.51 -3.60
C TYR A 36 7.64 11.73 -2.29
N GLY A 37 8.77 11.06 -2.05
CA GLY A 37 9.03 10.35 -0.79
C GLY A 37 8.31 9.00 -0.66
N VAL A 38 7.73 8.47 -1.75
CA VAL A 38 6.93 7.23 -1.75
C VAL A 38 7.65 6.02 -2.37
N SER A 39 8.94 6.16 -2.66
CA SER A 39 9.74 5.09 -3.29
C SER A 39 9.97 3.87 -2.39
N LYS A 40 9.77 4.03 -1.07
CA LYS A 40 9.94 2.96 -0.07
C LYS A 40 8.79 3.02 0.91
N THR A 41 7.94 2.00 0.88
CA THR A 41 6.74 1.88 1.72
C THR A 41 6.63 0.50 2.37
N ASP A 42 7.78 -0.16 2.60
CA ASP A 42 7.88 -1.52 3.12
C ASP A 42 7.36 -2.56 2.10
N TRP A 43 6.70 -3.63 2.56
CA TRP A 43 6.18 -4.67 1.67
C TRP A 43 4.73 -4.37 1.30
N THR A 44 4.54 -3.57 0.26
CA THR A 44 3.24 -3.04 -0.16
C THR A 44 2.46 -4.03 -1.03
N TRP A 45 1.16 -4.16 -0.76
CA TRP A 45 0.22 -5.00 -1.50
C TRP A 45 -0.85 -4.23 -2.24
N SER A 46 -1.53 -3.31 -1.57
CA SER A 46 -2.60 -2.51 -2.17
C SER A 46 -2.22 -1.04 -2.18
N VAL A 47 -2.59 -0.37 -3.25
CA VAL A 47 -2.31 1.05 -3.49
C VAL A 47 -3.61 1.71 -3.93
N ASN A 48 -4.09 2.69 -3.16
CA ASN A 48 -5.30 3.43 -3.46
C ASN A 48 -5.03 4.92 -3.47
N PHE A 49 -5.56 5.60 -4.47
CA PHE A 49 -5.62 7.05 -4.53
C PHE A 49 -7.03 7.52 -4.23
N GLY A 50 -7.17 8.59 -3.45
CA GLY A 50 -8.44 9.24 -3.13
C GLY A 50 -8.21 10.47 -2.29
N ASP A 51 -9.09 11.44 -2.42
CA ASP A 51 -9.08 12.68 -1.65
C ASP A 51 -9.68 12.41 -0.25
N LEU A 52 -8.80 12.09 0.71
CA LEU A 52 -9.19 11.67 2.06
C LEU A 52 -9.50 12.85 2.99
N ASP A 53 -8.98 14.04 2.71
CA ASP A 53 -9.23 15.24 3.50
C ASP A 53 -10.11 16.29 2.78
N ASN A 54 -10.61 15.94 1.59
CA ASN A 54 -11.48 16.78 0.75
C ASN A 54 -10.84 18.13 0.37
N ASP A 55 -9.53 18.15 0.13
CA ASP A 55 -8.80 19.34 -0.29
C ASP A 55 -8.73 19.51 -1.83
N GLY A 56 -9.21 18.50 -2.57
CA GLY A 56 -9.21 18.47 -4.04
C GLY A 56 -7.98 17.81 -4.66
N TRP A 57 -7.08 17.25 -3.84
CA TRP A 57 -5.91 16.50 -4.28
C TRP A 57 -5.98 15.06 -3.80
N GLU A 58 -5.70 14.12 -4.70
CA GLU A 58 -5.73 12.69 -4.35
C GLU A 58 -4.55 12.34 -3.45
N ASP A 59 -4.85 11.80 -2.27
CA ASP A 59 -3.91 11.21 -1.32
C ASP A 59 -3.60 9.77 -1.70
N LEU A 60 -2.59 9.20 -1.06
CA LEU A 60 -2.16 7.83 -1.29
C LEU A 60 -2.28 7.00 -0.01
N PHE A 61 -3.06 5.92 -0.06
CA PHE A 61 -3.12 4.90 0.98
C PHE A 61 -2.48 3.60 0.49
N VAL A 62 -1.56 3.02 1.29
CA VAL A 62 -0.91 1.75 0.97
C VAL A 62 -0.98 0.77 2.13
N THR A 63 -1.22 -0.51 1.81
CA THR A 63 -1.23 -1.60 2.79
C THR A 63 0.08 -2.38 2.74
N ASN A 64 0.57 -2.80 3.92
CA ASN A 64 1.87 -3.44 4.08
C ASN A 64 1.80 -4.73 4.91
N GLY A 65 2.91 -5.45 4.93
CA GLY A 65 3.13 -6.64 5.74
C GLY A 65 3.28 -7.91 4.93
N MET A 66 3.78 -8.96 5.57
CA MET A 66 3.91 -10.29 4.96
C MET A 66 3.38 -11.36 5.91
N SER A 67 2.71 -12.37 5.36
CA SER A 67 2.24 -13.51 6.16
C SER A 67 3.37 -14.24 6.88
N ARG A 68 4.58 -14.18 6.34
CA ARG A 68 5.83 -14.66 6.94
C ARG A 68 6.98 -13.82 6.39
N ASP A 69 8.05 -13.66 7.14
CA ASP A 69 9.25 -12.95 6.68
C ASP A 69 10.10 -13.84 5.75
N TRP A 70 9.58 -14.07 4.55
CA TRP A 70 10.19 -14.95 3.53
C TRP A 70 11.55 -14.46 3.03
N LEU A 71 11.87 -13.18 3.23
CA LEU A 71 13.13 -12.59 2.77
C LEU A 71 14.21 -12.60 3.85
N ASN A 72 13.88 -13.02 5.06
CA ASN A 72 14.83 -13.12 6.17
C ASN A 72 15.89 -14.19 5.88
N SER A 73 17.11 -13.76 5.66
CA SER A 73 18.23 -14.65 5.32
C SER A 73 18.51 -15.70 6.40
N ASP A 74 18.35 -15.34 7.67
CA ASP A 74 18.60 -16.23 8.80
C ASP A 74 17.52 -17.31 8.91
N LEU A 75 16.26 -16.97 8.62
CA LEU A 75 15.19 -17.94 8.56
C LEU A 75 15.35 -18.85 7.32
N ARG A 76 15.69 -18.28 6.18
CA ARG A 76 15.96 -19.05 4.95
C ARG A 76 17.10 -20.04 5.13
N ALA A 77 18.18 -19.67 5.85
CA ALA A 77 19.30 -20.57 6.14
C ALA A 77 18.91 -21.73 7.08
N LYS A 78 17.89 -21.56 7.93
CA LYS A 78 17.37 -22.58 8.84
C LYS A 78 16.26 -23.44 8.23
N ALA A 79 15.64 -22.97 7.14
CA ALA A 79 14.54 -23.67 6.51
C ALA A 79 15.01 -25.01 5.90
N PRO A 80 14.24 -26.11 6.05
CA PRO A 80 14.52 -27.36 5.40
C PRO A 80 14.61 -27.23 3.88
N SER A 81 15.27 -28.21 3.22
CA SER A 81 15.26 -28.26 1.75
C SER A 81 13.84 -28.39 1.19
N LYS A 82 13.58 -27.78 0.04
CA LYS A 82 12.31 -27.87 -0.67
C LYS A 82 11.99 -29.29 -1.16
N ASP A 83 12.97 -30.21 -1.17
CA ASP A 83 12.73 -31.63 -1.51
C ASP A 83 11.82 -32.34 -0.50
N GLY A 84 11.64 -31.75 0.69
CA GLY A 84 10.68 -32.17 1.71
C GLY A 84 9.58 -31.09 1.90
N TRP A 85 8.68 -30.94 0.92
CA TRP A 85 7.67 -29.89 0.89
C TRP A 85 6.91 -29.71 2.22
N ASP A 86 6.45 -30.81 2.85
CA ASP A 86 5.69 -30.75 4.10
C ASP A 86 6.49 -30.07 5.20
N ARG A 87 7.74 -30.52 5.42
CA ARG A 87 8.62 -29.91 6.44
C ARG A 87 9.01 -28.47 6.13
N TYR A 88 9.13 -28.12 4.85
CA TYR A 88 9.41 -26.75 4.42
C TYR A 88 8.26 -25.82 4.76
N TYR A 89 7.04 -26.23 4.43
CA TYR A 89 5.85 -25.43 4.75
C TYR A 89 5.57 -25.37 6.23
N ASP A 90 5.69 -26.49 6.98
CA ASP A 90 5.54 -26.52 8.43
C ASP A 90 6.50 -25.56 9.13
N PHE A 91 7.76 -25.52 8.67
CA PHE A 91 8.74 -24.58 9.18
C PHE A 91 8.28 -23.12 9.01
N TRP A 92 7.80 -22.78 7.81
CA TRP A 92 7.39 -21.41 7.53
C TRP A 92 6.06 -21.06 8.19
N TYR A 93 5.11 -21.98 8.27
CA TYR A 93 3.83 -21.75 8.96
C TYR A 93 4.03 -21.54 10.46
N ALA A 94 5.07 -22.11 11.06
CA ALA A 94 5.43 -21.89 12.45
C ALA A 94 6.07 -20.51 12.72
N GLN A 95 6.53 -19.78 11.68
CA GLN A 95 7.10 -18.46 11.84
C GLN A 95 6.02 -17.41 12.09
N LYS A 96 6.39 -16.34 12.82
CA LYS A 96 5.49 -15.18 13.01
C LYS A 96 5.32 -14.39 11.72
N PRO A 97 4.15 -13.76 11.52
CA PRO A 97 3.97 -12.78 10.46
C PRO A 97 4.94 -11.60 10.60
N LEU A 98 5.35 -11.02 9.49
CA LEU A 98 6.05 -9.74 9.45
C LEU A 98 5.00 -8.63 9.44
N LEU A 99 4.71 -8.09 10.62
CA LEU A 99 3.79 -6.97 10.75
C LEU A 99 4.50 -5.69 10.29
N GLN A 100 3.80 -4.90 9.47
CA GLN A 100 4.29 -3.61 8.99
C GLN A 100 3.16 -2.59 9.03
N THR A 101 3.53 -1.32 9.16
CA THR A 101 2.55 -0.23 9.26
C THR A 101 1.97 0.08 7.88
N ASN A 102 0.64 0.11 7.78
CA ASN A 102 -0.02 0.72 6.63
C ASN A 102 0.28 2.22 6.61
N ARG A 103 0.46 2.79 5.44
CA ARG A 103 0.89 4.19 5.30
C ARG A 103 -0.11 5.00 4.53
N VAL A 104 -0.23 6.25 4.93
CA VAL A 104 -1.00 7.29 4.24
C VAL A 104 -0.07 8.44 3.92
N PHE A 105 -0.18 8.93 2.72
CA PHE A 105 0.58 10.09 2.28
C PHE A 105 -0.41 11.14 1.78
N GLN A 106 -0.50 12.23 2.55
CA GLN A 106 -1.27 13.42 2.15
C GLN A 106 -0.59 14.12 0.97
N ASN A 107 -1.37 14.47 -0.02
CA ASN A 107 -0.91 15.22 -1.18
C ASN A 107 -0.90 16.72 -0.89
N GLN A 108 0.26 17.32 -0.82
CA GLN A 108 0.45 18.74 -0.58
C GLN A 108 0.30 19.54 -1.87
N ALA A 109 -0.94 19.65 -2.37
CA ALA A 109 -1.29 20.41 -3.57
C ALA A 109 -0.49 20.04 -4.84
N GLY A 110 -0.21 18.75 -5.01
CA GLY A 110 0.56 18.23 -6.14
C GLY A 110 2.07 18.51 -6.10
N LEU A 111 2.58 19.04 -4.97
CA LEU A 111 4.01 19.41 -4.85
C LEU A 111 4.86 18.32 -4.19
N LYS A 112 4.29 17.60 -3.23
CA LYS A 112 4.93 16.50 -2.50
C LYS A 112 3.87 15.65 -1.80
N MET A 113 4.26 14.45 -1.41
CA MET A 113 3.49 13.60 -0.50
C MET A 113 4.09 13.69 0.90
N GLN A 114 3.24 13.83 1.92
CA GLN A 114 3.63 13.86 3.33
C GLN A 114 2.99 12.69 4.07
N GLU A 115 3.81 11.88 4.76
CA GLU A 115 3.28 10.78 5.55
C GLU A 115 2.44 11.31 6.73
N SER A 116 1.15 10.95 6.76
CA SER A 116 0.15 11.42 7.74
C SER A 116 -0.61 10.28 8.42
N GLY A 117 -0.16 9.02 8.25
CA GLY A 117 -0.87 7.84 8.76
C GLY A 117 -1.10 7.84 10.26
N ALA A 118 -0.14 8.30 11.05
CA ALA A 118 -0.28 8.41 12.51
C ALA A 118 -1.26 9.51 12.92
N GLU A 119 -1.22 10.64 12.23
CA GLU A 119 -2.08 11.81 12.49
C GLU A 119 -3.55 11.49 12.15
N TRP A 120 -3.78 10.79 11.05
CA TRP A 120 -5.13 10.42 10.59
C TRP A 120 -5.65 9.11 11.21
N GLY A 121 -4.87 8.44 12.08
CA GLY A 121 -5.27 7.21 12.74
C GLY A 121 -5.29 5.97 11.83
N LEU A 122 -4.71 6.06 10.63
CA LEU A 122 -4.70 5.00 9.61
C LEU A 122 -3.43 4.14 9.63
N GLY A 123 -2.46 4.45 10.49
CA GLY A 123 -1.19 3.75 10.61
C GLY A 123 -1.28 2.45 11.41
N SER A 124 -2.14 1.51 11.04
CA SER A 124 -2.24 0.21 11.71
C SER A 124 -1.06 -0.71 11.38
N ASN A 125 -0.52 -1.38 12.41
CA ASN A 125 0.56 -2.35 12.26
C ASN A 125 -0.03 -3.76 12.10
N SER A 126 -0.01 -4.29 10.90
CA SER A 126 -0.71 -5.53 10.53
C SER A 126 -0.03 -6.23 9.35
N VAL A 127 -0.62 -7.32 8.90
CA VAL A 127 -0.41 -7.84 7.55
C VAL A 127 -1.68 -7.57 6.76
N SER A 128 -1.63 -6.58 5.89
CA SER A 128 -2.79 -6.11 5.15
C SER A 128 -2.58 -6.32 3.65
N PHE A 129 -3.47 -7.10 3.00
CA PHE A 129 -3.30 -7.42 1.59
C PHE A 129 -4.11 -6.53 0.66
N GLY A 130 -5.34 -6.21 1.04
CA GLY A 130 -6.22 -5.42 0.20
C GLY A 130 -6.81 -4.25 0.96
N SER A 131 -7.13 -3.18 0.24
CA SER A 131 -7.89 -2.07 0.78
C SER A 131 -8.78 -1.43 -0.28
N VAL A 132 -9.79 -0.72 0.17
CA VAL A 132 -10.68 0.07 -0.68
C VAL A 132 -11.02 1.37 0.03
N LEU A 133 -11.15 2.43 -0.76
CA LEU A 133 -11.69 3.72 -0.34
C LEU A 133 -13.12 3.83 -0.85
N SER A 134 -14.07 4.14 0.02
CA SER A 134 -15.48 4.30 -0.34
C SER A 134 -16.21 5.09 0.74
N ASP A 135 -17.14 5.94 0.33
CA ASP A 135 -18.11 6.57 1.25
C ASP A 135 -19.16 5.52 1.65
N LEU A 136 -19.04 4.95 2.86
CA LEU A 136 -19.87 3.84 3.32
C LEU A 136 -21.12 4.31 4.06
N ASN A 137 -21.10 5.48 4.65
CA ASN A 137 -22.21 6.05 5.43
C ASN A 137 -23.02 7.10 4.66
N GLY A 138 -22.55 7.51 3.46
CA GLY A 138 -23.20 8.49 2.61
C GLY A 138 -22.97 9.94 3.05
N ASP A 139 -21.92 10.20 3.84
CA ASP A 139 -21.60 11.54 4.34
C ASP A 139 -20.69 12.32 3.38
N GLY A 140 -20.22 11.67 2.32
CA GLY A 140 -19.38 12.22 1.26
C GLY A 140 -17.88 12.22 1.58
N ASN A 141 -17.45 11.68 2.73
CA ASN A 141 -16.03 11.41 2.98
C ASN A 141 -15.67 10.01 2.51
N LEU A 142 -14.42 9.80 2.13
CA LEU A 142 -13.94 8.46 1.81
C LEU A 142 -13.50 7.74 3.09
N ASP A 143 -14.19 6.64 3.41
CA ASP A 143 -13.80 5.70 4.45
C ASP A 143 -12.77 4.70 3.93
N VAL A 144 -12.06 4.03 4.83
CA VAL A 144 -11.03 3.05 4.48
C VAL A 144 -11.41 1.68 5.02
N VAL A 145 -11.50 0.68 4.16
CA VAL A 145 -11.65 -0.73 4.54
C VAL A 145 -10.36 -1.47 4.21
N VAL A 146 -9.85 -2.23 5.18
CA VAL A 146 -8.60 -2.99 5.04
C VAL A 146 -8.83 -4.46 5.34
N ASN A 147 -8.41 -5.33 4.44
CA ASN A 147 -8.40 -6.77 4.65
C ASN A 147 -7.09 -7.20 5.33
N ASN A 148 -7.19 -7.72 6.55
CA ASN A 148 -6.07 -8.17 7.35
C ASN A 148 -5.90 -9.69 7.29
N PHE A 149 -4.66 -10.16 7.15
CA PHE A 149 -4.32 -11.57 7.22
C PHE A 149 -4.38 -12.07 8.65
N GLY A 150 -5.18 -13.14 8.86
CA GLY A 150 -5.29 -13.79 10.17
C GLY A 150 -6.05 -12.98 11.24
N GLY A 151 -6.77 -11.93 10.83
CA GLY A 151 -7.57 -11.07 11.69
C GLY A 151 -8.84 -10.56 11.01
N PRO A 152 -9.72 -9.88 11.76
CA PRO A 152 -10.89 -9.24 11.17
C PRO A 152 -10.47 -8.09 10.23
N PRO A 153 -11.32 -7.72 9.26
CA PRO A 153 -11.10 -6.51 8.49
C PRO A 153 -11.12 -5.28 9.41
N SER A 154 -10.35 -4.28 9.07
CA SER A 154 -10.41 -2.97 9.72
C SER A 154 -11.29 -2.04 8.91
N LEU A 155 -12.14 -1.30 9.60
CA LEU A 155 -12.98 -0.25 9.05
C LEU A 155 -12.61 1.06 9.73
N PHE A 156 -12.22 2.04 8.96
CA PHE A 156 -11.91 3.39 9.44
C PHE A 156 -12.92 4.36 8.84
N GLU A 157 -13.78 4.89 9.69
CA GLU A 157 -14.72 5.95 9.33
C GLU A 157 -13.99 7.29 9.29
N ASN A 158 -14.14 8.01 8.20
CA ASN A 158 -13.58 9.34 8.05
C ASN A 158 -14.56 10.39 8.59
N THR A 159 -14.27 10.89 9.76
CA THR A 159 -15.08 11.91 10.45
C THR A 159 -14.62 13.35 10.18
N GLY A 160 -13.79 13.53 9.15
CA GLY A 160 -13.29 14.84 8.73
C GLY A 160 -14.42 15.80 8.35
N THR A 161 -14.28 17.06 8.76
CA THR A 161 -15.26 18.12 8.46
C THR A 161 -14.68 19.20 7.53
N THR A 162 -13.48 18.97 7.01
CA THR A 162 -12.75 19.89 6.12
C THR A 162 -13.12 19.64 4.67
N GLY A 163 -12.99 20.67 3.86
CA GLY A 163 -13.18 20.60 2.42
C GLY A 163 -14.63 20.75 1.94
N HIS A 164 -14.79 20.73 0.65
CA HIS A 164 -16.10 20.84 -0.04
C HIS A 164 -16.29 19.66 -0.97
N ARG A 165 -17.45 19.04 -0.93
CA ARG A 165 -17.82 17.90 -1.78
C ARG A 165 -19.13 18.13 -2.50
N ILE A 166 -19.28 17.47 -3.64
CA ILE A 166 -20.50 17.49 -4.44
C ILE A 166 -20.97 16.06 -4.65
N VAL A 167 -22.21 15.78 -4.31
CA VAL A 167 -22.87 14.52 -4.64
C VAL A 167 -23.67 14.72 -5.92
N VAL A 168 -23.33 13.97 -6.98
CA VAL A 168 -24.02 14.02 -8.26
C VAL A 168 -24.82 12.73 -8.46
N LYS A 169 -26.15 12.87 -8.50
CA LYS A 169 -27.06 11.77 -8.86
C LYS A 169 -27.45 11.89 -10.32
N LEU A 170 -27.01 10.93 -11.14
CA LEU A 170 -27.43 10.83 -12.53
C LEU A 170 -28.79 10.13 -12.61
N VAL A 171 -29.76 10.76 -13.26
CA VAL A 171 -31.06 10.18 -13.53
C VAL A 171 -31.22 10.10 -15.06
N GLY A 172 -31.31 8.86 -15.57
CA GLY A 172 -31.62 8.64 -17.00
C GLY A 172 -33.08 9.05 -17.30
N THR A 173 -33.31 9.59 -18.46
CA THR A 173 -34.66 9.71 -19.06
C THR A 173 -34.91 8.47 -19.91
N GLU A 174 -36.05 7.79 -19.72
CA GLU A 174 -36.55 6.74 -20.62
C GLU A 174 -36.77 7.27 -22.01
#